data_9c2dc3b1af76ad3a22434c3db06fc06b
#
_entry.id   9c2dc3b1af76ad3a22434c3db06fc06b
#
_cell.length_a   1.000
_cell.length_b   1.000
_cell.length_c   1.000
_cell.angle_alpha   90.00
_cell.angle_beta   90.00
_cell.angle_gamma   90.00
#
_symmetry.space_group_name_H-M   'P 1'
#
loop_
_entity.id
_entity.type
_entity.pdbx_description
1 polymer ?
#
loop_
_entity_poly.entity_id
_entity_poly.type
_entity_poly.pdbx_seq_one_letter_code
_entity_poly.pdbx_strand_id
1 'polypeptide(L)'
;MVKKISYSVDNFDFSYNIDKQPPQSLDTRHCHDNYEILYVLDGCGRFLIEGTTFDINPRTLLLIKPFEYHSIQIDDTCAYERYVIHFSENNLASEALNLFRSILNGVEGSGRFYSAPTLSDKVLPVIERFDAAEGLPENEKSLYVKALLSELMVFLSISSGEKIEINEGELGARVIRYLNENITKDLSLDRIARRFFVSKYYLCRAFKKHNGVSVHGYINHKRVMYAKQLIEQGETASGAAYKVGFGDYSAFYRAYIKVIGKSPTA
;
A
#
# COMPACT_ATOMS: atom_id res chain seq x y z
N MET A 1 -3.34 -26.53 -15.69
CA MET A 1 -2.22 -25.61 -15.39
C MET A 1 -2.82 -24.31 -14.87
N VAL A 2 -2.37 -23.83 -13.73
CA VAL A 2 -2.78 -22.53 -13.24
C VAL A 2 -2.01 -21.50 -14.07
N LYS A 3 -2.70 -20.61 -14.80
CA LYS A 3 -2.05 -19.54 -15.55
C LYS A 3 -1.49 -18.55 -14.53
N LYS A 4 -0.18 -18.37 -14.53
CA LYS A 4 0.50 -17.36 -13.72
C LYS A 4 1.26 -16.46 -14.69
N ILE A 5 0.94 -15.17 -14.69
CA ILE A 5 1.61 -14.16 -15.49
C ILE A 5 2.31 -13.21 -14.51
N SER A 6 3.55 -12.87 -14.76
CA SER A 6 4.23 -11.82 -14.01
C SER A 6 5.36 -11.23 -14.82
N TYR A 7 5.47 -9.91 -14.83
CA TYR A 7 6.56 -9.16 -15.46
C TYR A 7 6.78 -7.82 -14.75
N SER A 8 7.96 -7.25 -14.97
CA SER A 8 8.34 -5.93 -14.46
C SER A 8 8.88 -5.06 -15.59
N VAL A 9 8.66 -3.75 -15.53
CA VAL A 9 9.26 -2.73 -16.42
C VAL A 9 9.21 -1.36 -15.73
N ASP A 10 10.31 -0.61 -15.70
CA ASP A 10 10.37 0.79 -15.21
C ASP A 10 9.70 1.02 -13.83
N ASN A 11 9.98 0.20 -12.83
CA ASN A 11 9.33 0.21 -11.51
C ASN A 11 7.81 -0.05 -11.56
N PHE A 12 7.35 -0.70 -12.61
CA PHE A 12 6.03 -1.27 -12.73
C PHE A 12 6.12 -2.78 -12.60
N ASP A 13 5.29 -3.37 -11.77
CA ASP A 13 5.17 -4.82 -11.64
C ASP A 13 3.73 -5.23 -11.84
N PHE A 14 3.52 -6.27 -12.63
CA PHE A 14 2.22 -6.86 -12.88
C PHE A 14 2.24 -8.33 -12.53
N SER A 15 1.20 -8.81 -11.88
CA SER A 15 1.00 -10.24 -11.69
C SER A 15 -0.48 -10.63 -11.71
N TYR A 16 -0.75 -11.78 -12.33
CA TYR A 16 -2.00 -12.50 -12.25
C TYR A 16 -1.76 -13.84 -11.54
N ASN A 17 -2.53 -14.13 -10.49
CA ASN A 17 -2.33 -15.30 -9.66
C ASN A 17 -3.67 -15.98 -9.32
N ILE A 18 -3.65 -17.32 -9.29
CA ILE A 18 -4.73 -18.16 -8.78
C ILE A 18 -4.18 -19.07 -7.70
N ASP A 19 -4.69 -18.96 -6.48
CA ASP A 19 -4.44 -19.88 -5.38
C ASP A 19 -5.69 -20.70 -5.10
N LYS A 20 -5.66 -21.98 -5.43
CA LYS A 20 -6.81 -22.88 -5.24
C LYS A 20 -7.09 -23.21 -3.78
N GLN A 21 -6.07 -23.16 -2.96
CA GLN A 21 -6.10 -23.36 -1.52
C GLN A 21 -5.20 -22.31 -0.89
N PRO A 22 -5.67 -21.06 -0.73
CA PRO A 22 -4.88 -20.01 -0.12
C PRO A 22 -4.56 -20.38 1.33
N PRO A 23 -3.34 -20.12 1.83
CA PRO A 23 -3.05 -20.31 3.24
C PRO A 23 -3.93 -19.38 4.08
N GLN A 24 -4.47 -19.89 5.20
CA GLN A 24 -5.39 -19.16 6.10
C GLN A 24 -4.89 -17.80 6.59
N SER A 25 -3.60 -17.55 6.51
CA SER A 25 -3.02 -16.25 6.77
C SER A 25 -1.93 -15.94 5.75
N LEU A 26 -2.24 -15.10 4.77
CA LEU A 26 -1.25 -14.29 4.08
C LEU A 26 -0.83 -13.11 4.99
N ASP A 27 -0.89 -13.30 6.31
CA ASP A 27 -0.78 -12.26 7.35
C ASP A 27 0.67 -11.78 7.56
N THR A 28 1.37 -11.53 6.48
CA THR A 28 2.56 -10.70 6.54
C THR A 28 2.14 -9.25 6.30
N ARG A 29 1.79 -8.57 7.38
CA ARG A 29 1.57 -7.12 7.31
C ARG A 29 2.82 -6.45 6.82
N HIS A 30 2.72 -5.79 5.69
CA HIS A 30 3.82 -5.11 5.04
C HIS A 30 3.38 -3.76 4.47
N CYS A 31 4.31 -2.97 4.04
CA CYS A 31 4.09 -1.82 3.17
C CYS A 31 5.27 -1.71 2.20
N HIS A 32 5.07 -1.04 1.11
CA HIS A 32 6.06 -0.79 0.06
C HIS A 32 5.99 0.68 -0.37
N ASP A 33 6.91 1.11 -1.19
CA ASP A 33 7.05 2.49 -1.68
C ASP A 33 6.31 2.76 -3.00
N ASN A 34 5.68 1.74 -3.58
CA ASN A 34 4.86 1.86 -4.78
C ASN A 34 3.37 1.97 -4.43
N TYR A 35 2.58 2.53 -5.34
CA TYR A 35 1.14 2.33 -5.36
C TYR A 35 0.83 0.88 -5.72
N GLU A 36 -0.25 0.33 -5.17
CA GLU A 36 -0.73 -0.99 -5.54
C GLU A 36 -2.20 -0.93 -5.93
N ILE A 37 -2.54 -1.58 -7.02
CA ILE A 37 -3.91 -1.94 -7.37
C ILE A 37 -4.04 -3.44 -7.20
N LEU A 38 -4.90 -3.84 -6.27
CA LEU A 38 -5.34 -5.22 -6.11
C LEU A 38 -6.76 -5.34 -6.66
N TYR A 39 -6.94 -6.16 -7.69
CA TYR A 39 -8.26 -6.52 -8.21
C TYR A 39 -8.54 -7.98 -7.94
N VAL A 40 -9.58 -8.26 -7.17
CA VAL A 40 -10.02 -9.62 -6.82
C VAL A 40 -11.06 -10.08 -7.83
N LEU A 41 -10.73 -11.12 -8.62
CA LEU A 41 -11.63 -11.77 -9.57
C LEU A 41 -12.55 -12.74 -8.86
N ASP A 42 -11.98 -13.59 -8.00
CA ASP A 42 -12.69 -14.58 -7.20
C ASP A 42 -12.00 -14.73 -5.83
N GLY A 43 -12.78 -14.99 -4.81
CA GLY A 43 -12.33 -15.12 -3.44
C GLY A 43 -13.11 -14.23 -2.48
N CYS A 44 -13.08 -14.63 -1.22
CA CYS A 44 -13.70 -13.88 -0.12
C CYS A 44 -12.76 -13.84 1.08
N GLY A 45 -12.91 -12.80 1.89
CA GLY A 45 -12.04 -12.59 3.05
C GLY A 45 -12.03 -11.15 3.52
N ARG A 46 -10.95 -10.75 4.14
CA ARG A 46 -10.79 -9.40 4.68
C ARG A 46 -9.45 -8.81 4.29
N PHE A 47 -9.47 -7.55 3.95
CA PHE A 47 -8.28 -6.75 3.71
C PHE A 47 -8.15 -5.69 4.82
N LEU A 48 -6.97 -5.55 5.38
CA LEU A 48 -6.67 -4.57 6.41
C LEU A 48 -5.72 -3.51 5.82
N ILE A 49 -6.12 -2.24 5.86
CA ILE A 49 -5.25 -1.11 5.50
C ILE A 49 -5.22 -0.14 6.67
N GLU A 50 -4.04 0.18 7.20
CA GLU A 50 -3.86 1.18 8.28
C GLU A 50 -4.85 0.96 9.45
N GLY A 51 -5.17 -0.31 9.76
CA GLY A 51 -6.10 -0.68 10.82
C GLY A 51 -7.58 -0.69 10.42
N THR A 52 -7.94 -0.22 9.23
CA THR A 52 -9.31 -0.31 8.70
C THR A 52 -9.49 -1.63 7.96
N THR A 53 -10.57 -2.34 8.27
CA THR A 53 -10.89 -3.64 7.65
C THR A 53 -11.93 -3.47 6.55
N PHE A 54 -11.70 -4.13 5.43
CA PHE A 54 -12.60 -4.20 4.27
C PHE A 54 -12.95 -5.65 4.01
N ASP A 55 -14.23 -5.92 3.75
CA ASP A 55 -14.65 -7.23 3.28
C ASP A 55 -14.33 -7.37 1.79
N ILE A 56 -13.64 -8.45 1.44
CA ILE A 56 -13.28 -8.79 0.06
C ILE A 56 -14.34 -9.73 -0.48
N ASN A 57 -14.83 -9.39 -1.66
CA ASN A 57 -15.73 -10.19 -2.47
C ASN A 57 -15.26 -10.18 -3.93
N PRO A 58 -15.75 -11.07 -4.80
CA PRO A 58 -15.45 -10.98 -6.22
C PRO A 58 -15.75 -9.59 -6.81
N ARG A 59 -14.88 -9.13 -7.70
CA ARG A 59 -14.90 -7.80 -8.33
C ARG A 59 -14.65 -6.64 -7.37
N THR A 60 -13.89 -6.88 -6.31
CA THR A 60 -13.36 -5.83 -5.44
C THR A 60 -12.06 -5.28 -6.01
N LEU A 61 -11.92 -3.96 -6.03
CA LEU A 61 -10.65 -3.28 -6.32
C LEU A 61 -10.23 -2.43 -5.12
N LEU A 62 -8.97 -2.59 -4.75
CA LEU A 62 -8.29 -1.80 -3.73
C LEU A 62 -7.16 -1.00 -4.39
N LEU A 63 -7.10 0.29 -4.10
CA LEU A 63 -5.97 1.15 -4.44
C LEU A 63 -5.25 1.53 -3.16
N ILE A 64 -4.02 1.03 -2.99
CA ILE A 64 -3.19 1.19 -1.80
C ILE A 64 -2.11 2.24 -2.12
N LYS A 65 -1.92 3.18 -1.19
CA LYS A 65 -0.89 4.22 -1.34
C LYS A 65 0.47 3.72 -0.87
N PRO A 66 1.55 4.33 -1.34
CA PRO A 66 2.88 4.10 -0.78
C PRO A 66 2.88 4.22 0.74
N PHE A 67 3.61 3.34 1.41
CA PHE A 67 3.81 3.31 2.86
C PHE A 67 2.56 3.00 3.70
N GLU A 68 1.41 2.67 3.10
CA GLU A 68 0.26 2.16 3.87
C GLU A 68 0.51 0.71 4.29
N TYR A 69 0.43 0.45 5.60
CA TYR A 69 0.49 -0.91 6.13
C TYR A 69 -0.78 -1.66 5.78
N HIS A 70 -0.61 -2.78 5.11
CA HIS A 70 -1.73 -3.61 4.69
C HIS A 70 -1.44 -5.10 4.86
N SER A 71 -2.50 -5.88 4.94
CA SER A 71 -2.48 -7.35 4.93
C SER A 71 -3.79 -7.89 4.42
N ILE A 72 -3.78 -9.12 3.95
CA ILE A 72 -4.95 -9.82 3.47
C ILE A 72 -5.15 -11.13 4.23
N GLN A 73 -6.39 -11.42 4.58
CA GLN A 73 -6.83 -12.68 5.13
C GLN A 73 -7.91 -13.25 4.23
N ILE A 74 -7.61 -14.31 3.52
CA ILE A 74 -8.54 -15.00 2.62
C ILE A 74 -9.14 -16.18 3.35
N ASP A 75 -10.44 -16.41 3.12
CA ASP A 75 -11.13 -17.58 3.62
C ASP A 75 -10.65 -18.83 2.87
N ASP A 76 -10.25 -19.86 3.60
CA ASP A 76 -9.67 -21.09 3.05
C ASP A 76 -10.66 -21.96 2.25
N THR A 77 -11.95 -21.62 2.31
CA THR A 77 -13.03 -22.29 1.58
C THR A 77 -13.18 -21.84 0.13
N CYS A 78 -12.52 -20.73 -0.26
CA CYS A 78 -12.64 -20.12 -1.58
C CYS A 78 -11.30 -20.20 -2.33
N ALA A 79 -11.34 -20.37 -3.66
CA ALA A 79 -10.18 -20.05 -4.48
C ALA A 79 -9.91 -18.55 -4.39
N TYR A 80 -8.66 -18.14 -4.56
CA TYR A 80 -8.29 -16.73 -4.56
C TYR A 80 -7.61 -16.36 -5.88
N GLU A 81 -8.35 -15.64 -6.72
CA GLU A 81 -7.92 -15.21 -8.03
C GLU A 81 -7.83 -13.68 -8.09
N ARG A 82 -6.68 -13.16 -8.51
CA ARG A 82 -6.40 -11.72 -8.46
C ARG A 82 -5.39 -11.24 -9.47
N TYR A 83 -5.53 -9.97 -9.81
CA TYR A 83 -4.50 -9.15 -10.41
C TYR A 83 -3.86 -8.25 -9.35
N VAL A 84 -2.53 -8.10 -9.40
CA VAL A 84 -1.77 -7.15 -8.57
C VAL A 84 -0.92 -6.30 -9.49
N ILE A 85 -1.04 -4.99 -9.36
CA ILE A 85 -0.29 -4.00 -10.13
C ILE A 85 0.42 -3.07 -9.14
N HIS A 86 1.75 -3.09 -9.14
CA HIS A 86 2.56 -2.08 -8.46
C HIS A 86 3.06 -1.07 -9.47
N PHE A 87 2.97 0.21 -9.13
CA PHE A 87 3.40 1.29 -10.02
C PHE A 87 3.83 2.53 -9.23
N SER A 88 4.59 3.39 -9.89
CA SER A 88 4.97 4.71 -9.40
C SER A 88 4.30 5.81 -10.23
N GLU A 89 4.34 7.07 -9.77
CA GLU A 89 3.84 8.21 -10.56
C GLU A 89 4.54 8.33 -11.93
N ASN A 90 5.79 7.87 -12.07
CA ASN A 90 6.54 7.89 -13.33
C ASN A 90 5.97 6.95 -14.40
N ASN A 91 5.13 5.99 -14.01
CA ASN A 91 4.45 5.09 -14.92
C ASN A 91 3.15 5.70 -15.48
N LEU A 92 2.76 6.89 -15.04
CA LEU A 92 1.57 7.61 -15.52
C LEU A 92 1.97 8.70 -16.52
N ALA A 93 1.14 8.91 -17.55
CA ALA A 93 1.21 10.13 -18.36
C ALA A 93 0.82 11.35 -17.51
N SER A 94 1.29 12.55 -17.87
CA SER A 94 1.07 13.79 -17.11
C SER A 94 -0.41 14.07 -16.84
N GLU A 95 -1.26 13.85 -17.83
CA GLU A 95 -2.71 14.05 -17.75
C GLU A 95 -3.37 13.03 -16.83
N ALA A 96 -2.95 11.77 -16.93
CA ALA A 96 -3.41 10.68 -16.06
C ALA A 96 -2.95 10.88 -14.62
N LEU A 97 -1.78 11.45 -14.39
CA LEU A 97 -1.26 11.75 -13.04
C LEU A 97 -2.15 12.77 -12.30
N ASN A 98 -2.62 13.81 -12.99
CA ASN A 98 -3.53 14.78 -12.39
C ASN A 98 -4.87 14.14 -11.99
N LEU A 99 -5.40 13.29 -12.86
CA LEU A 99 -6.62 12.54 -12.60
C LEU A 99 -6.41 11.57 -11.43
N PHE A 100 -5.31 10.86 -11.40
CA PHE A 100 -4.93 9.94 -10.32
C PHE A 100 -4.83 10.64 -8.97
N ARG A 101 -4.17 11.80 -8.92
CA ARG A 101 -4.10 12.61 -7.69
C ARG A 101 -5.49 13.05 -7.21
N SER A 102 -6.39 13.38 -8.12
CA SER A 102 -7.79 13.67 -7.78
C SER A 102 -8.52 12.45 -7.20
N ILE A 103 -8.27 11.26 -7.75
CA ILE A 103 -8.78 10.00 -7.19
C ILE A 103 -8.29 9.79 -5.76
N LEU A 104 -7.01 10.08 -5.49
CA LEU A 104 -6.42 9.90 -4.16
C LEU A 104 -6.87 10.93 -3.12
N ASN A 105 -7.12 12.18 -3.53
CA ASN A 105 -7.42 13.29 -2.62
C ASN A 105 -8.82 13.21 -1.97
N GLY A 106 -9.65 12.28 -2.41
CA GLY A 106 -11.01 12.13 -1.89
C GLY A 106 -11.14 11.44 -0.53
N VAL A 107 -10.06 10.86 0.03
CA VAL A 107 -10.11 10.12 1.31
C VAL A 107 -8.77 10.26 2.04
N GLU A 108 -8.77 10.98 3.17
CA GLU A 108 -7.63 11.00 4.08
C GLU A 108 -7.52 9.66 4.82
N GLY A 109 -6.34 9.02 4.73
CA GLY A 109 -5.88 8.01 5.68
C GLY A 109 -6.13 6.55 5.34
N SER A 110 -6.66 6.22 4.16
CA SER A 110 -6.75 4.83 3.68
C SER A 110 -6.81 4.82 2.16
N GLY A 111 -6.33 3.73 1.55
CA GLY A 111 -6.49 3.48 0.12
C GLY A 111 -7.94 3.65 -0.36
N ARG A 112 -8.20 3.53 -1.64
CA ARG A 112 -9.56 3.55 -2.15
C ARG A 112 -10.07 2.14 -2.33
N PHE A 113 -11.29 1.94 -1.89
CA PHE A 113 -12.02 0.68 -2.01
C PHE A 113 -13.17 0.85 -3.00
N TYR A 114 -13.31 -0.11 -3.91
CA TYR A 114 -14.39 -0.19 -4.88
C TYR A 114 -14.96 -1.60 -4.83
N SER A 115 -16.26 -1.71 -4.58
CA SER A 115 -16.98 -2.98 -4.68
C SER A 115 -17.63 -3.16 -6.06
N ALA A 116 -18.13 -4.36 -6.35
CA ALA A 116 -18.80 -4.65 -7.62
C ALA A 116 -19.86 -3.63 -8.04
N PRO A 117 -20.74 -3.12 -7.14
CA PRO A 117 -21.75 -2.15 -7.51
C PRO A 117 -21.21 -0.76 -7.87
N THR A 118 -20.03 -0.39 -7.35
CA THR A 118 -19.44 0.95 -7.49
C THR A 118 -18.36 1.03 -8.55
N LEU A 119 -17.79 -0.12 -8.92
CA LEU A 119 -16.71 -0.22 -9.89
C LEU A 119 -17.26 -0.29 -11.31
N SER A 120 -16.75 0.56 -12.21
CA SER A 120 -17.11 0.52 -13.64
C SER A 120 -16.78 -0.85 -14.26
N ASP A 121 -17.72 -1.39 -15.04
CA ASP A 121 -17.53 -2.64 -15.79
C ASP A 121 -16.37 -2.57 -16.80
N LYS A 122 -15.91 -1.37 -17.13
CA LYS A 122 -14.78 -1.14 -18.05
C LYS A 122 -13.41 -1.36 -17.39
N VAL A 123 -13.33 -1.43 -16.08
CA VAL A 123 -12.07 -1.59 -15.33
C VAL A 123 -11.42 -2.95 -15.60
N LEU A 124 -12.17 -4.04 -15.45
CA LEU A 124 -11.64 -5.38 -15.67
C LEU A 124 -11.08 -5.59 -17.08
N PRO A 125 -11.79 -5.23 -18.17
CA PRO A 125 -11.24 -5.36 -19.53
C PRO A 125 -9.92 -4.62 -19.76
N VAL A 126 -9.68 -3.52 -19.03
CA VAL A 126 -8.37 -2.83 -19.09
C VAL A 126 -7.30 -3.61 -18.36
N ILE A 127 -7.62 -4.12 -17.14
CA ILE A 127 -6.68 -4.92 -16.33
C ILE A 127 -6.27 -6.20 -17.07
N GLU A 128 -7.18 -6.90 -17.72
CA GLU A 128 -6.90 -8.11 -18.49
C GLU A 128 -5.93 -7.85 -19.67
N ARG A 129 -5.96 -6.66 -20.25
CA ARG A 129 -5.05 -6.30 -21.35
C ARG A 129 -3.59 -6.18 -20.92
N PHE A 130 -3.29 -6.00 -19.63
CA PHE A 130 -1.91 -6.05 -19.15
C PHE A 130 -1.25 -7.40 -19.41
N ASP A 131 -2.01 -8.50 -19.52
CA ASP A 131 -1.49 -9.82 -19.88
C ASP A 131 -0.68 -9.81 -21.19
N ALA A 132 -1.12 -9.01 -22.17
CA ALA A 132 -0.47 -8.91 -23.47
C ALA A 132 0.90 -8.24 -23.43
N ALA A 133 1.23 -7.52 -22.37
CA ALA A 133 2.52 -6.85 -22.24
C ALA A 133 3.67 -7.81 -21.94
N GLU A 134 3.39 -9.03 -21.42
CA GLU A 134 4.44 -9.99 -21.05
C GLU A 134 5.41 -10.29 -22.19
N GLY A 135 4.90 -10.46 -23.42
CA GLY A 135 5.68 -10.81 -24.60
C GLY A 135 6.25 -9.62 -25.39
N LEU A 136 6.02 -8.37 -24.97
CA LEU A 136 6.50 -7.19 -25.68
C LEU A 136 7.96 -6.88 -25.37
N PRO A 137 8.73 -6.31 -26.31
CA PRO A 137 10.03 -5.70 -26.05
C PRO A 137 9.91 -4.57 -25.00
N GLU A 138 11.00 -4.29 -24.25
CA GLU A 138 10.98 -3.38 -23.10
C GLU A 138 10.42 -1.98 -23.40
N ASN A 139 10.82 -1.37 -24.53
CA ASN A 139 10.36 -0.03 -24.89
C ASN A 139 8.86 0.02 -25.19
N GLU A 140 8.37 -0.97 -25.96
CA GLU A 140 6.96 -1.12 -26.30
C GLU A 140 6.15 -1.49 -25.07
N LYS A 141 6.68 -2.34 -24.20
CA LYS A 141 6.08 -2.73 -22.91
C LYS A 141 5.85 -1.52 -22.03
N SER A 142 6.88 -0.68 -21.83
CA SER A 142 6.78 0.54 -21.03
C SER A 142 5.71 1.49 -21.57
N LEU A 143 5.69 1.73 -22.89
CA LEU A 143 4.68 2.57 -23.53
C LEU A 143 3.26 1.99 -23.38
N TYR A 144 3.11 0.69 -23.61
CA TYR A 144 1.82 0.01 -23.50
C TYR A 144 1.26 0.04 -22.08
N VAL A 145 2.10 -0.22 -21.09
CA VAL A 145 1.75 -0.12 -19.67
C VAL A 145 1.28 1.29 -19.31
N LYS A 146 1.99 2.33 -19.73
CA LYS A 146 1.59 3.73 -19.49
C LYS A 146 0.24 4.08 -20.12
N ALA A 147 -0.03 3.56 -21.31
CA ALA A 147 -1.32 3.76 -21.98
C ALA A 147 -2.45 3.08 -21.20
N LEU A 148 -2.26 1.81 -20.79
CA LEU A 148 -3.26 1.08 -20.01
C LEU A 148 -3.50 1.69 -18.63
N LEU A 149 -2.45 2.12 -17.92
CA LEU A 149 -2.60 2.82 -16.65
C LEU A 149 -3.40 4.12 -16.82
N SER A 150 -3.14 4.87 -17.91
CA SER A 150 -3.89 6.11 -18.19
C SER A 150 -5.38 5.83 -18.43
N GLU A 151 -5.69 4.81 -19.22
CA GLU A 151 -7.07 4.34 -19.45
C GLU A 151 -7.73 3.87 -18.15
N LEU A 152 -7.00 3.10 -17.34
CA LEU A 152 -7.49 2.62 -16.04
C LEU A 152 -7.84 3.78 -15.10
N MET A 153 -7.02 4.85 -15.05
CA MET A 153 -7.31 6.04 -14.25
C MET A 153 -8.60 6.73 -14.68
N VAL A 154 -8.89 6.77 -15.98
CA VAL A 154 -10.16 7.32 -16.48
C VAL A 154 -11.34 6.52 -15.94
N PHE A 155 -11.30 5.20 -16.02
CA PHE A 155 -12.41 4.37 -15.54
C PHE A 155 -12.53 4.33 -14.02
N LEU A 156 -11.43 4.43 -13.28
CA LEU A 156 -11.46 4.60 -11.83
C LEU A 156 -12.05 5.96 -11.42
N SER A 157 -11.80 7.01 -12.20
CA SER A 157 -12.34 8.35 -11.89
C SER A 157 -13.86 8.46 -12.02
N ILE A 158 -14.46 7.67 -12.91
CA ILE A 158 -15.93 7.60 -13.09
C ILE A 158 -16.58 6.54 -12.17
N SER A 159 -15.77 5.70 -11.53
CA SER A 159 -16.25 4.76 -10.52
C SER A 159 -16.50 5.49 -9.19
N SER A 160 -17.61 5.16 -8.53
CA SER A 160 -17.92 5.74 -7.22
C SER A 160 -17.20 4.94 -6.14
N GLY A 161 -15.97 5.30 -5.81
CA GLY A 161 -15.27 4.66 -4.67
C GLY A 161 -16.11 4.76 -3.40
N GLU A 162 -16.15 3.69 -2.62
CA GLU A 162 -16.89 3.67 -1.37
C GLU A 162 -16.27 4.64 -0.37
N LYS A 163 -17.12 5.40 0.32
CA LYS A 163 -16.68 6.19 1.46
C LYS A 163 -16.35 5.24 2.59
N ILE A 164 -15.09 5.22 2.97
CA ILE A 164 -14.61 4.43 4.10
C ILE A 164 -14.96 5.19 5.36
N GLU A 165 -15.86 4.66 6.17
CA GLU A 165 -16.05 5.13 7.53
C GLU A 165 -14.88 4.63 8.37
N ILE A 166 -13.85 5.46 8.52
CA ILE A 166 -12.81 5.20 9.49
C ILE A 166 -13.47 5.26 10.86
N ASN A 167 -13.42 4.17 11.61
CA ASN A 167 -13.94 4.16 12.98
C ASN A 167 -13.07 5.06 13.86
N GLU A 168 -13.34 6.38 13.82
CA GLU A 168 -12.61 7.40 14.59
C GLU A 168 -12.70 7.20 16.09
N GLY A 169 -13.61 6.34 16.56
CA GLY A 169 -13.76 6.01 17.99
C GLY A 169 -12.62 5.16 18.52
N GLU A 170 -11.93 4.38 17.69
CA GLU A 170 -10.86 3.50 18.15
C GLU A 170 -9.54 4.24 18.34
N LEU A 171 -8.94 4.08 19.53
CA LEU A 171 -7.64 4.68 19.84
C LEU A 171 -6.56 4.31 18.82
N GLY A 172 -6.55 3.06 18.33
CA GLY A 172 -5.60 2.58 17.33
C GLY A 172 -5.64 3.40 16.05
N ALA A 173 -6.82 3.62 15.47
CA ALA A 173 -7.02 4.42 14.25
C ALA A 173 -6.58 5.88 14.44
N ARG A 174 -6.97 6.49 15.57
CA ARG A 174 -6.57 7.87 15.90
C ARG A 174 -5.05 8.02 16.05
N VAL A 175 -4.40 7.02 16.66
CA VAL A 175 -2.94 7.02 16.82
C VAL A 175 -2.26 6.87 15.46
N ILE A 176 -2.72 5.99 14.58
CA ILE A 176 -2.17 5.85 13.22
C ILE A 176 -2.20 7.18 12.48
N ARG A 177 -3.35 7.85 12.45
CA ARG A 177 -3.49 9.15 11.79
C ARG A 177 -2.45 10.14 12.34
N TYR A 178 -2.38 10.26 13.65
CA TYR A 178 -1.41 11.14 14.29
C TYR A 178 0.05 10.79 13.92
N LEU A 179 0.40 9.50 13.86
CA LEU A 179 1.73 9.06 13.47
C LEU A 179 2.03 9.42 12.02
N ASN A 180 1.09 9.20 11.08
CA ASN A 180 1.27 9.52 9.67
C ASN A 180 1.47 11.02 9.44
N GLU A 181 0.69 11.87 10.11
CA GLU A 181 0.82 13.33 10.02
C GLU A 181 2.11 13.89 10.64
N ASN A 182 2.74 13.11 11.53
CA ASN A 182 3.89 13.59 12.32
C ASN A 182 5.12 12.67 12.21
N ILE A 183 5.20 11.82 11.19
CA ILE A 183 6.19 10.73 11.11
C ILE A 183 7.65 11.20 11.20
N THR A 184 7.94 12.40 10.72
CA THR A 184 9.29 13.01 10.75
C THR A 184 9.61 13.73 12.05
N LYS A 185 8.62 13.89 12.97
CA LYS A 185 8.79 14.60 14.24
C LYS A 185 9.19 13.66 15.37
N ASP A 186 9.45 14.22 16.55
CA ASP A 186 9.66 13.42 17.77
C ASP A 186 8.37 12.68 18.16
N LEU A 187 8.39 11.36 18.03
CA LEU A 187 7.32 10.41 18.31
C LEU A 187 7.68 9.46 19.45
N SER A 188 8.20 9.98 20.55
CA SER A 188 8.41 9.16 21.76
C SER A 188 7.07 8.63 22.30
N LEU A 189 7.09 7.42 22.86
CA LEU A 189 5.89 6.80 23.45
C LEU A 189 5.27 7.66 24.56
N ASP A 190 6.10 8.39 25.33
CA ASP A 190 5.63 9.32 26.35
C ASP A 190 4.84 10.48 25.75
N ARG A 191 5.31 11.03 24.65
CA ARG A 191 4.66 12.14 23.97
C ARG A 191 3.32 11.70 23.35
N ILE A 192 3.31 10.54 22.71
CA ILE A 192 2.08 9.96 22.13
C ILE A 192 1.07 9.65 23.23
N ALA A 193 1.48 8.97 24.30
CA ALA A 193 0.60 8.61 25.42
C ALA A 193 -0.02 9.85 26.07
N ARG A 194 0.77 10.90 26.31
CA ARG A 194 0.27 12.20 26.84
C ARG A 194 -0.72 12.86 25.88
N ARG A 195 -0.44 12.83 24.56
CA ARG A 195 -1.33 13.43 23.54
C ARG A 195 -2.73 12.81 23.52
N PHE A 196 -2.81 11.50 23.79
CA PHE A 196 -4.06 10.75 23.79
C PHE A 196 -4.65 10.51 25.21
N PHE A 197 -4.04 11.08 26.25
CA PHE A 197 -4.47 10.96 27.64
C PHE A 197 -4.58 9.51 28.13
N VAL A 198 -3.63 8.66 27.75
CA VAL A 198 -3.57 7.24 28.11
C VAL A 198 -2.20 6.87 28.68
N SER A 199 -2.13 5.72 29.40
CA SER A 199 -0.84 5.15 29.80
C SER A 199 -0.09 4.57 28.60
N LYS A 200 1.25 4.56 28.64
CA LYS A 200 2.08 3.91 27.60
C LYS A 200 1.69 2.44 27.38
N TYR A 201 1.41 1.73 28.46
CA TYR A 201 1.00 0.34 28.39
C TYR A 201 -0.30 0.15 27.59
N TYR A 202 -1.32 0.96 27.92
CA TYR A 202 -2.60 0.92 27.20
C TYR A 202 -2.44 1.32 25.73
N LEU A 203 -1.68 2.38 25.44
CA LEU A 203 -1.35 2.81 24.09
C LEU A 203 -0.75 1.67 23.26
N CYS A 204 0.33 1.05 23.76
CA CYS A 204 1.03 -0.03 23.05
C CYS A 204 0.13 -1.24 22.82
N ARG A 205 -0.69 -1.62 23.82
CA ARG A 205 -1.62 -2.74 23.70
C ARG A 205 -2.74 -2.47 22.70
N ALA A 206 -3.38 -1.30 22.78
CA ALA A 206 -4.47 -0.90 21.88
C ALA A 206 -3.96 -0.79 20.43
N PHE A 207 -2.81 -0.14 20.23
CA PHE A 207 -2.21 0.00 18.92
C PHE A 207 -1.83 -1.37 18.31
N LYS A 208 -1.18 -2.25 19.09
CA LYS A 208 -0.81 -3.59 18.60
C LYS A 208 -2.03 -4.45 18.32
N LYS A 209 -3.10 -4.35 19.14
CA LYS A 209 -4.36 -5.05 18.89
C LYS A 209 -4.98 -4.60 17.56
N HIS A 210 -4.95 -3.30 17.28
CA HIS A 210 -5.55 -2.72 16.08
C HIS A 210 -4.70 -2.97 14.83
N ASN A 211 -3.36 -2.81 14.92
CA ASN A 211 -2.45 -2.86 13.76
C ASN A 211 -1.61 -4.13 13.65
N GLY A 212 -1.59 -4.99 14.67
CA GLY A 212 -0.73 -6.17 14.74
C GLY A 212 0.75 -5.92 14.95
N VAL A 213 1.23 -4.69 14.75
CA VAL A 213 2.62 -4.28 14.93
C VAL A 213 2.76 -3.33 16.14
N SER A 214 3.96 -3.23 16.71
CA SER A 214 4.20 -2.26 17.79
C SER A 214 4.27 -0.83 17.24
N VAL A 215 3.95 0.17 18.08
CA VAL A 215 4.09 1.60 17.74
C VAL A 215 5.50 1.91 17.21
N HIS A 216 6.54 1.44 17.90
CA HIS A 216 7.93 1.65 17.51
C HIS A 216 8.27 0.95 16.17
N GLY A 217 7.78 -0.29 15.98
CA GLY A 217 7.95 -1.01 14.71
C GLY A 217 7.31 -0.27 13.53
N TYR A 218 6.10 0.23 13.72
CA TYR A 218 5.38 1.03 12.73
C TYR A 218 6.15 2.30 12.36
N ILE A 219 6.55 3.12 13.37
CA ILE A 219 7.30 4.36 13.14
C ILE A 219 8.60 4.09 12.40
N ASN A 220 9.38 3.09 12.85
CA ASN A 220 10.66 2.77 12.21
C ASN A 220 10.48 2.32 10.78
N HIS A 221 9.51 1.47 10.49
CA HIS A 221 9.25 1.01 9.14
C HIS A 221 8.88 2.18 8.22
N LYS A 222 7.90 3.00 8.61
CA LYS A 222 7.50 4.20 7.85
C LYS A 222 8.69 5.12 7.57
N ARG A 223 9.48 5.43 8.58
CA ARG A 223 10.68 6.28 8.44
C ARG A 223 11.71 5.69 7.48
N VAL A 224 11.95 4.38 7.58
CA VAL A 224 12.90 3.68 6.68
C VAL A 224 12.42 3.76 5.24
N MET A 225 11.12 3.55 4.97
CA MET A 225 10.58 3.63 3.62
C MET A 225 10.66 5.06 3.05
N TYR A 226 10.37 6.09 3.86
CA TYR A 226 10.59 7.49 3.46
C TYR A 226 12.06 7.81 3.22
N ALA A 227 12.96 7.29 4.07
CA ALA A 227 14.40 7.47 3.86
C ALA A 227 14.88 6.81 2.58
N LYS A 228 14.39 5.60 2.25
CA LYS A 228 14.68 4.92 1.00
C LYS A 228 14.31 5.79 -0.20
N GLN A 229 13.11 6.35 -0.21
CA GLN A 229 12.65 7.25 -1.27
C GLN A 229 13.55 8.49 -1.40
N LEU A 230 13.96 9.11 -0.29
CA LEU A 230 14.87 10.26 -0.31
C LEU A 230 16.25 9.90 -0.87
N ILE A 231 16.78 8.72 -0.53
CA ILE A 231 18.06 8.22 -1.04
C ILE A 231 17.97 7.97 -2.55
N GLU A 232 16.90 7.37 -3.03
CA GLU A 232 16.65 7.15 -4.47
C GLU A 232 16.51 8.48 -5.24
N GLN A 233 16.09 9.56 -4.57
CA GLN A 233 16.06 10.92 -5.10
C GLN A 233 17.40 11.66 -5.01
N GLY A 234 18.47 10.98 -4.55
CA GLY A 234 19.83 11.53 -4.48
C GLY A 234 20.23 12.12 -3.12
N GLU A 235 19.41 11.96 -2.08
CA GLU A 235 19.81 12.38 -0.73
C GLU A 235 20.86 11.42 -0.15
N THR A 236 21.75 11.92 0.68
CA THR A 236 22.67 11.07 1.41
C THR A 236 21.95 10.23 2.45
N ALA A 237 22.46 9.01 2.72
CA ALA A 237 21.85 8.12 3.72
C ALA A 237 21.77 8.78 5.12
N SER A 238 22.78 9.58 5.49
CA SER A 238 22.78 10.33 6.75
C SER A 238 21.77 11.46 6.73
N GLY A 239 21.70 12.24 5.64
CA GLY A 239 20.71 13.31 5.48
C GLY A 239 19.29 12.78 5.52
N ALA A 240 19.01 11.68 4.79
CA ALA A 240 17.73 11.01 4.80
C ALA A 240 17.33 10.56 6.22
N ALA A 241 18.26 9.94 6.97
CA ALA A 241 18.01 9.50 8.35
C ALA A 241 17.52 10.64 9.25
N TYR A 242 18.19 11.79 9.20
CA TYR A 242 17.78 12.96 10.00
C TYR A 242 16.45 13.56 9.53
N LYS A 243 16.26 13.70 8.21
CA LYS A 243 15.03 14.26 7.63
C LYS A 243 13.78 13.46 8.02
N VAL A 244 13.91 12.13 8.14
CA VAL A 244 12.78 11.28 8.53
C VAL A 244 12.62 11.11 10.05
N GLY A 245 13.50 11.73 10.85
CA GLY A 245 13.36 11.85 12.30
C GLY A 245 14.09 10.77 13.11
N PHE A 246 15.12 10.10 12.58
CA PHE A 246 16.02 9.31 13.42
C PHE A 246 16.96 10.20 14.22
N GLY A 247 17.11 9.92 15.52
CA GLY A 247 18.00 10.68 16.40
C GLY A 247 19.49 10.38 16.21
N ASP A 248 19.82 9.20 15.67
CA ASP A 248 21.19 8.79 15.35
C ASP A 248 21.24 7.86 14.13
N TYR A 249 22.37 7.91 13.43
CA TYR A 249 22.58 7.14 12.20
C TYR A 249 22.66 5.62 12.46
N SER A 250 23.18 5.20 13.62
CA SER A 250 23.30 3.77 13.93
C SER A 250 21.94 3.12 14.13
N ALA A 251 21.00 3.82 14.78
CA ALA A 251 19.62 3.35 14.92
C ALA A 251 18.92 3.25 13.55
N PHE A 252 19.11 4.27 12.70
CA PHE A 252 18.62 4.25 11.32
C PHE A 252 19.19 3.06 10.55
N TYR A 253 20.50 2.88 10.55
CA TYR A 253 21.17 1.83 9.79
C TYR A 253 20.67 0.43 10.16
N ARG A 254 20.53 0.14 11.48
CA ARG A 254 19.96 -1.13 11.94
C ARG A 254 18.49 -1.31 11.52
N ALA A 255 17.70 -0.26 11.61
CA ALA A 255 16.29 -0.29 11.18
C ALA A 255 16.20 -0.50 9.65
N TYR A 256 17.04 0.18 8.88
CA TYR A 256 17.07 0.10 7.43
C TYR A 256 17.42 -1.31 6.94
N ILE A 257 18.50 -1.92 7.48
CA ILE A 257 18.85 -3.31 7.14
C ILE A 257 17.73 -4.27 7.52
N LYS A 258 17.11 -4.07 8.69
CA LYS A 258 16.00 -4.94 9.13
C LYS A 258 14.78 -4.88 8.20
N VAL A 259 14.48 -3.71 7.65
CA VAL A 259 13.29 -3.48 6.80
C VAL A 259 13.57 -3.80 5.34
N ILE A 260 14.71 -3.33 4.80
CA ILE A 260 15.04 -3.40 3.37
C ILE A 260 15.90 -4.63 3.04
N GLY A 261 16.60 -5.21 4.02
CA GLY A 261 17.48 -6.37 3.81
C GLY A 261 18.87 -6.04 3.28
N LYS A 262 19.16 -4.77 2.95
CA LYS A 262 20.45 -4.31 2.42
C LYS A 262 20.86 -2.96 3.01
N SER A 263 22.12 -2.56 2.81
CA SER A 263 22.64 -1.28 3.27
C SER A 263 21.98 -0.08 2.57
N PRO A 264 21.79 1.08 3.26
CA PRO A 264 21.31 2.31 2.62
C PRO A 264 22.31 2.92 1.62
N THR A 265 23.54 2.42 1.57
CA THR A 265 24.62 2.88 0.67
C THR A 265 25.01 1.82 -0.38
N ALA A 266 24.24 0.75 -0.51
CA ALA A 266 24.49 -0.35 -1.44
C ALA A 266 23.80 -0.15 -2.78
#